data_f73af7d4bdf02dc5a622e70b3c47a85a
#
_entry.id   f73af7d4bdf02dc5a622e70b3c47a85a
#
_cell.length_a   1.000
_cell.length_b   1.000
_cell.length_c   1.000
_cell.angle_alpha   90.00
_cell.angle_beta   90.00
_cell.angle_gamma   90.00
#
_symmetry.space_group_name_H-M   'P 1'
#
loop_
_entity.id
_entity.type
_entity.pdbx_description
1 polymer ?
#
loop_
_entity_poly.entity_id
_entity_poly.type
_entity_poly.pdbx_seq_one_letter_code
_entity_poly.pdbx_strand_id
1 'polypeptide(L)'
;VAYLILNKDLPNTIELRKFEKEEKNNRELSKNLYEIIKHMPKKSHPMDVARTAVSVMGLEDKETQDSSPEANMRKALRIFAKTPTALAAFYRIRKGKKIIKPKKNLTFAENFFYMCFGKVPQKEIVKAFDVSLILYAEHSFNVSTFTARTITSSLSDIHGAITGAIASLKGPLHGGANEEVMHMMNKIKKPENALKWINNALKNKEVVMGFGHRVYKSGDSRVPTMRQYFGKVAKLKKDKKFEKIYDIVEKVMIKEKNIHP
;
A
#
# COMPACT_ATOMS: atom_id res chain seq x y z
N VAL A 1 -0.91 -14.12 5.51
CA VAL A 1 0.31 -13.68 4.76
C VAL A 1 1.25 -12.91 5.68
N ALA A 2 0.81 -11.85 6.39
CA ALA A 2 1.69 -11.11 7.29
C ALA A 2 2.41 -12.03 8.32
N TYR A 3 1.67 -12.96 8.94
CA TYR A 3 2.29 -13.95 9.82
C TYR A 3 3.37 -14.78 9.11
N LEU A 4 3.06 -15.31 7.92
CA LEU A 4 4.00 -16.12 7.13
C LEU A 4 5.29 -15.35 6.82
N ILE A 5 5.18 -14.08 6.40
CA ILE A 5 6.35 -13.25 6.08
C ILE A 5 7.21 -13.00 7.33
N LEU A 6 6.59 -12.75 8.46
CA LEU A 6 7.29 -12.45 9.70
C LEU A 6 7.86 -13.72 10.40
N ASN A 7 7.14 -14.84 10.33
CA ASN A 7 7.49 -16.06 11.06
C ASN A 7 8.03 -17.18 10.17
N LYS A 8 8.08 -16.99 8.84
CA LYS A 8 8.59 -17.94 7.82
C LYS A 8 7.75 -19.19 7.62
N ASP A 9 6.67 -19.37 8.38
CA ASP A 9 5.77 -20.51 8.26
C ASP A 9 4.30 -20.10 8.38
N LEU A 10 3.38 -20.95 7.95
CA LEU A 10 1.94 -20.70 8.07
C LEU A 10 1.50 -20.91 9.53
N PRO A 11 0.62 -20.04 10.06
CA PRO A 11 0.13 -20.19 11.42
C PRO A 11 -0.85 -21.37 11.53
N ASN A 12 -0.79 -22.10 12.62
CA ASN A 12 -1.94 -22.86 13.08
C ASN A 12 -3.04 -21.92 13.65
N THR A 13 -4.19 -22.46 14.01
CA THR A 13 -5.32 -21.67 14.48
C THR A 13 -5.02 -20.85 15.75
N ILE A 14 -4.22 -21.40 16.65
CA ILE A 14 -3.86 -20.74 17.93
C ILE A 14 -2.90 -19.59 17.66
N GLU A 15 -1.88 -19.82 16.85
CA GLU A 15 -0.89 -18.83 16.45
C GLU A 15 -1.54 -17.67 15.69
N LEU A 16 -2.44 -17.98 14.75
CA LEU A 16 -3.17 -16.96 14.01
C LEU A 16 -4.00 -16.08 14.95
N ARG A 17 -4.75 -16.68 15.87
CA ARG A 17 -5.55 -15.94 16.85
C ARG A 17 -4.69 -15.04 17.75
N LYS A 18 -3.52 -15.55 18.18
CA LYS A 18 -2.56 -14.77 18.97
C LYS A 18 -2.04 -13.58 18.18
N PHE A 19 -1.58 -13.81 16.96
CA PHE A 19 -1.07 -12.78 16.06
C PHE A 19 -2.13 -11.69 15.79
N GLU A 20 -3.35 -12.08 15.44
CA GLU A 20 -4.44 -11.12 15.21
C GLU A 20 -4.80 -10.32 16.48
N LYS A 21 -4.77 -10.95 17.65
CA LYS A 21 -5.01 -10.26 18.92
C LYS A 21 -3.92 -9.22 19.19
N GLU A 22 -2.67 -9.57 18.99
CA GLU A 22 -1.54 -8.66 19.16
C GLU A 22 -1.58 -7.50 18.15
N GLU A 23 -1.86 -7.78 16.87
CA GLU A 23 -2.04 -6.76 15.84
C GLU A 23 -3.15 -5.77 16.25
N LYS A 24 -4.34 -6.26 16.60
CA LYS A 24 -5.49 -5.46 17.02
C LYS A 24 -5.21 -4.60 18.27
N ASN A 25 -4.41 -5.09 19.18
CA ASN A 25 -4.04 -4.36 20.41
C ASN A 25 -3.01 -3.24 20.13
N ASN A 26 -2.23 -3.35 19.07
CA ASN A 26 -1.19 -2.40 18.70
C ASN A 26 -1.64 -1.33 17.68
N ARG A 27 -2.90 -1.29 17.26
CA ARG A 27 -3.41 -0.36 16.22
C ARG A 27 -3.43 1.10 16.67
N GLU A 28 -3.62 1.36 17.96
CA GLU A 28 -3.78 2.73 18.49
C GLU A 28 -2.45 3.49 18.46
N LEU A 29 -2.51 4.75 18.03
CA LEU A 29 -1.34 5.66 18.07
C LEU A 29 -1.24 6.32 19.45
N SER A 30 -0.06 6.81 19.78
CA SER A 30 0.13 7.70 20.92
C SER A 30 -0.63 9.02 20.73
N LYS A 31 -0.92 9.70 21.83
CA LYS A 31 -1.49 11.05 21.78
C LYS A 31 -0.56 12.01 21.03
N ASN A 32 0.74 11.92 21.28
CA ASN A 32 1.77 12.74 20.65
C ASN A 32 1.80 12.54 19.13
N LEU A 33 1.80 11.29 18.65
CA LEU A 33 1.78 11.03 17.20
C LEU A 33 0.50 11.54 16.53
N TYR A 34 -0.67 11.45 17.18
CA TYR A 34 -1.88 12.08 16.67
C TYR A 34 -1.75 13.61 16.55
N GLU A 35 -1.14 14.28 17.53
CA GLU A 35 -0.91 15.73 17.48
C GLU A 35 0.08 16.09 16.37
N ILE A 36 1.18 15.37 16.23
CA ILE A 36 2.13 15.57 15.14
C ILE A 36 1.43 15.46 13.78
N ILE A 37 0.61 14.42 13.58
CA ILE A 37 -0.13 14.23 12.31
C ILE A 37 -1.11 15.39 12.06
N LYS A 38 -1.75 15.94 13.08
CA LYS A 38 -2.64 17.11 12.95
C LYS A 38 -1.92 18.35 12.45
N HIS A 39 -0.65 18.53 12.80
CA HIS A 39 0.16 19.68 12.39
C HIS A 39 0.86 19.49 11.03
N MET A 40 0.81 18.29 10.45
CA MET A 40 1.38 18.06 9.12
C MET A 40 0.63 18.86 8.05
N PRO A 41 1.32 19.45 7.05
CA PRO A 41 0.67 20.19 5.97
C PRO A 41 -0.35 19.30 5.23
N LYS A 42 -1.59 19.76 5.12
CA LYS A 42 -2.70 19.00 4.50
C LYS A 42 -2.45 18.59 3.04
N LYS A 43 -1.55 19.29 2.35
CA LYS A 43 -1.15 18.99 0.97
C LYS A 43 -0.02 17.97 0.87
N SER A 44 0.57 17.54 2.00
CA SER A 44 1.65 16.54 2.00
C SER A 44 1.21 15.26 1.31
N HIS A 45 2.17 14.61 0.65
CA HIS A 45 1.95 13.30 0.06
C HIS A 45 1.75 12.26 1.18
N PRO A 46 0.76 11.33 1.09
CA PRO A 46 0.52 10.35 2.15
C PRO A 46 1.72 9.47 2.51
N MET A 47 2.58 9.16 1.53
CA MET A 47 3.81 8.40 1.79
C MET A 47 4.83 9.19 2.63
N ASP A 48 4.88 10.53 2.50
CA ASP A 48 5.73 11.36 3.36
C ASP A 48 5.22 11.34 4.80
N VAL A 49 3.91 11.34 4.97
CA VAL A 49 3.28 11.18 6.30
C VAL A 49 3.57 9.80 6.87
N ALA A 50 3.48 8.74 6.07
CA ALA A 50 3.77 7.38 6.52
C ALA A 50 5.20 7.24 7.04
N ARG A 51 6.22 7.70 6.27
CA ARG A 51 7.63 7.62 6.71
C ARG A 51 7.90 8.46 7.95
N THR A 52 7.30 9.66 8.05
CA THR A 52 7.44 10.51 9.23
C THR A 52 6.79 9.88 10.45
N ALA A 53 5.59 9.28 10.29
CA ALA A 53 4.92 8.58 11.37
C ALA A 53 5.74 7.39 11.90
N VAL A 54 6.35 6.60 11.01
CA VAL A 54 7.22 5.48 11.43
C VAL A 54 8.47 5.99 12.14
N SER A 55 9.07 7.08 11.69
CA SER A 55 10.21 7.71 12.39
C SER A 55 9.81 8.16 13.80
N VAL A 56 8.65 8.81 13.97
CA VAL A 56 8.14 9.20 15.29
C VAL A 56 7.83 7.98 16.15
N MET A 57 7.29 6.90 15.58
CA MET A 57 7.09 5.64 16.32
C MET A 57 8.43 5.13 16.92
N GLY A 58 9.54 5.31 16.20
CA GLY A 58 10.87 4.96 16.69
C GLY A 58 11.33 5.81 17.87
N LEU A 59 10.99 7.11 17.89
CA LEU A 59 11.29 7.99 19.02
C LEU A 59 10.50 7.60 20.29
N GLU A 60 9.34 7.02 20.13
CA GLU A 60 8.42 6.64 21.22
C GLU A 60 8.57 5.18 21.67
N ASP A 61 9.23 4.34 20.88
CA ASP A 61 9.34 2.91 21.15
C ASP A 61 10.45 2.64 22.18
N LYS A 62 10.10 2.12 23.34
CA LYS A 62 11.02 1.82 24.43
C LYS A 62 12.08 0.77 24.07
N GLU A 63 11.80 -0.05 23.05
CA GLU A 63 12.70 -1.09 22.57
C GLU A 63 13.53 -0.65 21.35
N THR A 64 13.53 0.63 20.97
CA THR A 64 14.22 1.12 19.75
C THR A 64 15.68 0.67 19.70
N GLN A 65 16.40 0.73 20.81
CA GLN A 65 17.81 0.38 20.90
C GLN A 65 18.06 -1.14 21.05
N ASP A 66 17.03 -1.95 21.30
CA ASP A 66 17.16 -3.40 21.38
C ASP A 66 17.06 -4.00 19.97
N SER A 67 18.17 -4.48 19.42
CA SER A 67 18.25 -5.11 18.10
C SER A 67 18.14 -6.63 18.13
N SER A 68 17.72 -7.22 19.26
CA SER A 68 17.46 -8.66 19.34
C SER A 68 16.35 -9.07 18.33
N PRO A 69 16.41 -10.30 17.79
CA PRO A 69 15.38 -10.81 16.89
C PRO A 69 13.96 -10.70 17.46
N GLU A 70 13.80 -10.97 18.75
CA GLU A 70 12.53 -10.92 19.47
C GLU A 70 11.98 -9.50 19.58
N ALA A 71 12.84 -8.53 19.95
CA ALA A 71 12.46 -7.13 20.00
C ALA A 71 12.14 -6.58 18.61
N ASN A 72 12.92 -6.95 17.60
CA ASN A 72 12.66 -6.56 16.21
C ASN A 72 11.31 -7.12 15.71
N MET A 73 10.95 -8.35 16.08
CA MET A 73 9.65 -8.92 15.75
C MET A 73 8.50 -8.14 16.40
N ARG A 74 8.60 -7.78 17.67
CA ARG A 74 7.61 -6.96 18.37
C ARG A 74 7.49 -5.56 17.77
N LYS A 75 8.62 -4.92 17.44
CA LYS A 75 8.65 -3.61 16.75
C LYS A 75 8.03 -3.68 15.36
N ALA A 76 8.36 -4.72 14.57
CA ALA A 76 7.78 -4.94 13.25
C ALA A 76 6.24 -5.04 13.32
N LEU A 77 5.71 -5.78 14.29
CA LEU A 77 4.27 -5.90 14.50
C LEU A 77 3.63 -4.56 14.91
N ARG A 78 4.28 -3.78 15.77
CA ARG A 78 3.80 -2.44 16.16
C ARG A 78 3.76 -1.48 14.95
N ILE A 79 4.81 -1.46 14.14
CA ILE A 79 4.88 -0.65 12.91
C ILE A 79 3.77 -1.07 11.94
N PHE A 80 3.63 -2.38 11.70
CA PHE A 80 2.59 -2.95 10.83
C PHE A 80 1.18 -2.55 11.28
N ALA A 81 0.87 -2.68 12.56
CA ALA A 81 -0.44 -2.38 13.10
C ALA A 81 -0.78 -0.87 13.11
N LYS A 82 0.21 -0.01 13.39
CA LYS A 82 0.02 1.45 13.56
C LYS A 82 0.02 2.23 12.25
N THR A 83 0.77 1.79 11.25
CA THR A 83 0.92 2.53 9.98
C THR A 83 -0.42 2.82 9.29
N PRO A 84 -1.37 1.88 9.16
CA PRO A 84 -2.69 2.17 8.59
C PRO A 84 -3.48 3.21 9.39
N THR A 85 -3.35 3.21 10.72
CA THR A 85 -4.01 4.20 11.59
C THR A 85 -3.46 5.59 11.34
N ALA A 86 -2.14 5.75 11.18
CA ALA A 86 -1.52 7.03 10.87
C ALA A 86 -2.00 7.57 9.51
N LEU A 87 -2.03 6.73 8.48
CA LEU A 87 -2.52 7.11 7.16
C LEU A 87 -4.00 7.49 7.17
N ALA A 88 -4.84 6.72 7.86
CA ALA A 88 -6.26 7.02 7.98
C ALA A 88 -6.53 8.32 8.76
N ALA A 89 -5.76 8.58 9.83
CA ALA A 89 -5.83 9.83 10.58
C ALA A 89 -5.50 11.02 9.68
N PHE A 90 -4.39 10.96 8.94
CA PHE A 90 -4.03 12.02 7.99
C PHE A 90 -5.05 12.19 6.87
N TYR A 91 -5.56 11.09 6.29
CA TYR A 91 -6.63 11.16 5.28
C TYR A 91 -7.83 11.96 5.78
N ARG A 92 -8.26 11.74 7.01
CA ARG A 92 -9.38 12.46 7.61
C ARG A 92 -9.07 13.94 7.85
N ILE A 93 -7.89 14.23 8.38
CA ILE A 93 -7.43 15.61 8.65
C ILE A 93 -7.38 16.43 7.36
N ARG A 94 -6.76 15.89 6.29
CA ARG A 94 -6.68 16.59 5.00
C ARG A 94 -8.05 16.85 4.35
N LYS A 95 -9.07 16.05 4.74
CA LYS A 95 -10.48 16.24 4.33
C LYS A 95 -11.30 17.09 5.32
N GLY A 96 -10.69 17.70 6.32
CA GLY A 96 -11.37 18.49 7.34
C GLY A 96 -12.28 17.68 8.27
N LYS A 97 -12.03 16.36 8.41
CA LYS A 97 -12.86 15.46 9.21
C LYS A 97 -12.15 15.08 10.52
N LYS A 98 -12.94 14.82 11.57
CA LYS A 98 -12.42 14.30 12.84
C LYS A 98 -11.77 12.92 12.63
N ILE A 99 -10.66 12.66 13.33
CA ILE A 99 -10.00 11.36 13.36
C ILE A 99 -10.97 10.30 13.91
N ILE A 100 -10.95 9.11 13.33
CA ILE A 100 -11.65 7.93 13.84
C ILE A 100 -10.60 6.94 14.35
N LYS A 101 -10.73 6.54 15.59
CA LYS A 101 -9.87 5.56 16.24
C LYS A 101 -10.10 4.15 15.72
N PRO A 102 -9.09 3.26 15.75
CA PRO A 102 -9.23 1.88 15.32
C PRO A 102 -10.18 1.09 16.21
N LYS A 103 -10.79 0.06 15.66
CA LYS A 103 -11.63 -0.90 16.37
C LYS A 103 -10.99 -2.28 16.40
N LYS A 104 -11.03 -2.94 17.57
CA LYS A 104 -10.45 -4.28 17.76
C LYS A 104 -11.32 -5.41 17.18
N ASN A 105 -12.61 -5.18 17.00
CA ASN A 105 -13.57 -6.18 16.48
C ASN A 105 -13.63 -6.22 14.94
N LEU A 106 -12.88 -5.35 14.24
CA LEU A 106 -12.80 -5.33 12.79
C LEU A 106 -11.52 -6.04 12.31
N THR A 107 -11.59 -6.67 11.13
CA THR A 107 -10.41 -7.18 10.43
C THR A 107 -9.50 -6.02 10.03
N PHE A 108 -8.28 -6.32 9.58
CA PHE A 108 -7.30 -5.30 9.16
C PHE A 108 -7.86 -4.40 8.04
N ALA A 109 -8.41 -5.00 6.97
CA ALA A 109 -8.99 -4.26 5.86
C ALA A 109 -10.25 -3.48 6.24
N GLU A 110 -11.18 -4.10 6.98
CA GLU A 110 -12.38 -3.42 7.48
C GLU A 110 -12.04 -2.21 8.35
N ASN A 111 -11.07 -2.38 9.25
CA ASN A 111 -10.65 -1.32 10.16
C ASN A 111 -10.07 -0.12 9.41
N PHE A 112 -9.27 -0.35 8.37
CA PHE A 112 -8.74 0.72 7.53
C PHE A 112 -9.87 1.52 6.85
N PHE A 113 -10.84 0.83 6.23
CA PHE A 113 -12.00 1.50 5.65
C PHE A 113 -12.80 2.27 6.70
N TYR A 114 -13.03 1.66 7.86
CA TYR A 114 -13.76 2.30 8.96
C TYR A 114 -13.06 3.58 9.42
N MET A 115 -11.76 3.54 9.64
CA MET A 115 -10.99 4.71 10.05
C MET A 115 -10.98 5.82 8.98
N CYS A 116 -10.89 5.46 7.71
CA CYS A 116 -10.90 6.44 6.61
C CYS A 116 -12.29 7.07 6.40
N PHE A 117 -13.33 6.25 6.33
CA PHE A 117 -14.65 6.64 5.82
C PHE A 117 -15.77 6.67 6.86
N GLY A 118 -15.53 6.19 8.08
CA GLY A 118 -16.51 6.08 9.16
C GLY A 118 -17.44 4.88 9.04
N LYS A 119 -17.27 4.06 8.00
CA LYS A 119 -18.08 2.86 7.76
C LYS A 119 -17.27 1.79 7.04
N VAL A 120 -17.65 0.54 7.24
CA VAL A 120 -17.13 -0.60 6.47
C VAL A 120 -17.97 -0.73 5.20
N PRO A 121 -17.36 -0.83 4.00
CA PRO A 121 -18.09 -1.03 2.76
C PRO A 121 -18.60 -2.48 2.63
N GLN A 122 -19.26 -2.78 1.51
CA GLN A 122 -19.73 -4.13 1.19
C GLN A 122 -18.58 -5.15 1.20
N LYS A 123 -18.88 -6.40 1.57
CA LYS A 123 -17.89 -7.48 1.75
C LYS A 123 -16.98 -7.68 0.53
N GLU A 124 -17.51 -7.54 -0.67
CA GLU A 124 -16.77 -7.69 -1.91
C GLU A 124 -15.68 -6.63 -2.08
N ILE A 125 -15.93 -5.39 -1.65
CA ILE A 125 -14.95 -4.30 -1.66
C ILE A 125 -13.87 -4.56 -0.62
N VAL A 126 -14.27 -4.96 0.59
CA VAL A 126 -13.32 -5.33 1.65
C VAL A 126 -12.44 -6.48 1.17
N LYS A 127 -13.03 -7.52 0.56
CA LYS A 127 -12.28 -8.68 0.05
C LYS A 127 -11.33 -8.30 -1.08
N ALA A 128 -11.76 -7.43 -2.01
CA ALA A 128 -10.89 -6.95 -3.08
C ALA A 128 -9.68 -6.19 -2.53
N PHE A 129 -9.88 -5.35 -1.52
CA PHE A 129 -8.80 -4.62 -0.87
C PHE A 129 -7.88 -5.56 -0.07
N ASP A 130 -8.43 -6.50 0.69
CA ASP A 130 -7.65 -7.50 1.42
C ASP A 130 -6.77 -8.33 0.49
N VAL A 131 -7.32 -8.81 -0.64
CA VAL A 131 -6.55 -9.52 -1.67
C VAL A 131 -5.46 -8.64 -2.27
N SER A 132 -5.73 -7.36 -2.50
CA SER A 132 -4.69 -6.43 -2.99
C SER A 132 -3.54 -6.29 -1.99
N LEU A 133 -3.83 -6.18 -0.69
CA LEU A 133 -2.81 -6.15 0.37
C LEU A 133 -1.97 -7.42 0.40
N ILE A 134 -2.60 -8.60 0.18
CA ILE A 134 -1.89 -9.88 0.09
C ILE A 134 -0.93 -9.88 -1.11
N LEU A 135 -1.40 -9.48 -2.29
CA LEU A 135 -0.60 -9.48 -3.52
C LEU A 135 0.54 -8.45 -3.50
N TYR A 136 0.38 -7.37 -2.74
CA TYR A 136 1.42 -6.36 -2.55
C TYR A 136 2.32 -6.60 -1.34
N ALA A 137 2.07 -7.62 -0.53
CA ALA A 137 2.82 -7.86 0.69
C ALA A 137 4.28 -8.23 0.42
N GLU A 138 4.55 -8.95 -0.67
CA GLU A 138 5.88 -9.38 -1.05
C GLU A 138 5.96 -9.59 -2.58
N HIS A 139 7.09 -9.23 -3.16
CA HIS A 139 7.60 -9.75 -4.42
C HIS A 139 9.13 -9.69 -4.40
N SER A 140 9.80 -10.62 -5.06
CA SER A 140 11.27 -10.73 -5.08
C SER A 140 11.93 -9.44 -5.60
N PHE A 141 13.13 -9.13 -5.08
CA PHE A 141 14.01 -8.03 -5.54
C PHE A 141 13.41 -6.61 -5.41
N ASN A 142 12.59 -6.41 -4.41
CA ASN A 142 11.98 -5.11 -4.19
C ASN A 142 12.98 -4.08 -3.65
N VAL A 143 12.98 -2.88 -4.23
CA VAL A 143 13.93 -1.81 -3.93
C VAL A 143 13.83 -1.33 -2.48
N SER A 144 12.63 -1.27 -1.91
CA SER A 144 12.46 -0.86 -0.51
C SER A 144 13.04 -1.89 0.47
N THR A 145 12.96 -3.18 0.17
CA THR A 145 13.66 -4.22 0.95
C THR A 145 15.17 -4.06 0.86
N PHE A 146 15.72 -3.77 -0.32
CA PHE A 146 17.15 -3.46 -0.49
C PHE A 146 17.55 -2.23 0.33
N THR A 147 16.77 -1.17 0.28
CA THR A 147 17.01 0.05 1.09
C THR A 147 17.01 -0.26 2.59
N ALA A 148 16.01 -1.01 3.07
CA ALA A 148 15.95 -1.42 4.48
C ALA A 148 17.19 -2.22 4.90
N ARG A 149 17.60 -3.20 4.07
CA ARG A 149 18.81 -4.01 4.32
C ARG A 149 20.07 -3.17 4.35
N THR A 150 20.21 -2.19 3.48
CA THR A 150 21.33 -1.26 3.45
C THR A 150 21.41 -0.45 4.76
N ILE A 151 20.26 0.07 5.23
CA ILE A 151 20.22 0.83 6.49
C ILE A 151 20.55 -0.08 7.68
N THR A 152 19.96 -1.25 7.76
CA THR A 152 20.22 -2.20 8.86
C THR A 152 21.63 -2.75 8.85
N SER A 153 22.36 -2.75 7.72
CA SER A 153 23.76 -3.18 7.67
C SER A 153 24.70 -2.30 8.48
N SER A 154 24.29 -1.08 8.81
CA SER A 154 25.00 -0.17 9.71
C SER A 154 24.60 -0.35 11.19
N LEU A 155 23.83 -1.39 11.52
CA LEU A 155 23.25 -1.64 12.85
C LEU A 155 22.24 -0.57 13.29
N SER A 156 21.66 0.17 12.35
CA SER A 156 20.56 1.09 12.63
C SER A 156 19.28 0.31 13.01
N ASP A 157 18.39 0.98 13.75
CA ASP A 157 17.14 0.40 14.23
C ASP A 157 16.13 0.14 13.11
N ILE A 158 15.14 -0.72 13.39
CA ILE A 158 14.12 -1.11 12.42
C ILE A 158 13.21 0.05 11.97
N HIS A 159 12.95 1.04 12.83
CA HIS A 159 12.11 2.19 12.45
C HIS A 159 12.84 3.08 11.43
N GLY A 160 14.14 3.29 11.61
CA GLY A 160 14.99 3.96 10.63
C GLY A 160 15.01 3.22 9.28
N ALA A 161 15.16 1.89 9.32
CA ALA A 161 15.16 1.06 8.13
C ALA A 161 13.81 1.11 7.38
N ILE A 162 12.69 1.01 8.07
CA ILE A 162 11.34 1.08 7.46
C ILE A 162 11.03 2.50 6.98
N THR A 163 11.50 3.54 7.69
CA THR A 163 11.38 4.94 7.23
C THR A 163 12.05 5.12 5.87
N GLY A 164 13.29 4.63 5.71
CA GLY A 164 14.01 4.65 4.43
C GLY A 164 13.34 3.79 3.35
N ALA A 165 12.82 2.61 3.72
CA ALA A 165 12.09 1.75 2.81
C ALA A 165 10.80 2.42 2.27
N ILE A 166 10.04 3.11 3.12
CA ILE A 166 8.85 3.87 2.71
C ILE A 166 9.25 5.06 1.80
N ALA A 167 10.38 5.72 2.08
CA ALA A 167 10.89 6.78 1.21
C ALA A 167 11.22 6.24 -0.19
N SER A 168 11.89 5.10 -0.29
CA SER A 168 12.15 4.40 -1.55
C SER A 168 10.87 3.96 -2.26
N LEU A 169 9.89 3.43 -1.51
CA LEU A 169 8.61 2.94 -2.05
C LEU A 169 7.80 4.06 -2.73
N LYS A 170 7.93 5.32 -2.29
CA LYS A 170 7.25 6.47 -2.89
C LYS A 170 7.69 6.74 -4.34
N GLY A 171 8.89 6.33 -4.73
CA GLY A 171 9.46 6.64 -6.05
C GLY A 171 8.58 6.17 -7.22
N PRO A 172 8.45 6.96 -8.31
CA PRO A 172 7.57 6.63 -9.45
C PRO A 172 8.02 5.38 -10.21
N LEU A 173 9.28 4.98 -10.08
CA LEU A 173 9.81 3.73 -10.64
C LEU A 173 9.71 2.54 -9.66
N HIS A 174 8.95 2.69 -8.57
CA HIS A 174 8.70 1.66 -7.57
C HIS A 174 7.21 1.67 -7.19
N GLY A 175 6.86 1.74 -5.91
CA GLY A 175 5.45 1.73 -5.46
C GLY A 175 4.63 2.94 -5.93
N GLY A 176 5.26 4.07 -6.20
CA GLY A 176 4.62 5.25 -6.83
C GLY A 176 4.04 4.99 -8.23
N ALA A 177 4.44 3.91 -8.90
CA ALA A 177 3.90 3.55 -10.21
C ALA A 177 2.38 3.36 -10.18
N ASN A 178 1.82 2.82 -9.11
CA ASN A 178 0.37 2.63 -8.97
C ASN A 178 -0.41 3.96 -8.94
N GLU A 179 0.17 4.98 -8.30
CA GLU A 179 -0.41 6.32 -8.27
C GLU A 179 -0.36 6.96 -9.66
N GLU A 180 0.77 6.81 -10.36
CA GLU A 180 0.93 7.32 -11.72
C GLU A 180 -0.04 6.65 -12.71
N VAL A 181 -0.34 5.35 -12.56
CA VAL A 181 -1.42 4.69 -13.32
C VAL A 181 -2.76 5.38 -13.09
N MET A 182 -3.10 5.74 -11.86
CA MET A 182 -4.35 6.44 -11.57
C MET A 182 -4.35 7.86 -12.14
N HIS A 183 -3.22 8.57 -12.12
CA HIS A 183 -3.08 9.86 -12.78
C HIS A 183 -3.28 9.73 -14.30
N MET A 184 -2.67 8.73 -14.92
CA MET A 184 -2.86 8.42 -16.34
C MET A 184 -4.34 8.16 -16.67
N MET A 185 -4.99 7.27 -15.92
CA MET A 185 -6.42 6.96 -16.09
C MET A 185 -7.32 8.20 -15.96
N ASN A 186 -6.99 9.08 -15.01
CA ASN A 186 -7.74 10.33 -14.82
C ASN A 186 -7.46 11.36 -15.94
N LYS A 187 -6.26 11.38 -16.56
CA LYS A 187 -5.97 12.20 -17.74
C LYS A 187 -6.75 11.73 -18.97
N ILE A 188 -6.87 10.43 -19.17
CA ILE A 188 -7.66 9.83 -20.26
C ILE A 188 -9.15 10.18 -20.11
N LYS A 189 -9.66 10.21 -18.89
CA LYS A 189 -11.03 10.57 -18.48
C LYS A 189 -12.13 9.61 -18.96
N LYS A 190 -12.17 9.24 -20.24
CA LYS A 190 -13.22 8.43 -20.87
C LYS A 190 -12.61 7.36 -21.79
N PRO A 191 -13.25 6.19 -21.91
CA PRO A 191 -12.76 5.11 -22.79
C PRO A 191 -12.53 5.56 -24.24
N GLU A 192 -13.40 6.45 -24.76
CA GLU A 192 -13.32 6.97 -26.13
C GLU A 192 -11.99 7.71 -26.41
N ASN A 193 -11.39 8.28 -25.39
CA ASN A 193 -10.11 9.00 -25.48
C ASN A 193 -8.89 8.06 -25.41
N ALA A 194 -9.06 6.83 -24.92
CA ALA A 194 -7.94 5.96 -24.58
C ALA A 194 -7.05 5.62 -25.78
N LEU A 195 -7.65 5.30 -26.93
CA LEU A 195 -6.91 4.94 -28.14
C LEU A 195 -6.08 6.13 -28.64
N LYS A 196 -6.66 7.32 -28.70
CA LYS A 196 -5.94 8.54 -29.11
C LYS A 196 -4.83 8.87 -28.14
N TRP A 197 -5.10 8.76 -26.83
CA TRP A 197 -4.12 9.05 -25.79
C TRP A 197 -2.91 8.11 -25.89
N ILE A 198 -3.13 6.79 -25.95
CA ILE A 198 -2.03 5.82 -25.98
C ILE A 198 -1.18 5.95 -27.25
N ASN A 199 -1.80 6.17 -28.42
CA ASN A 199 -1.06 6.36 -29.66
C ASN A 199 -0.19 7.63 -29.62
N ASN A 200 -0.67 8.72 -29.02
CA ASN A 200 0.12 9.92 -28.82
C ASN A 200 1.27 9.68 -27.85
N ALA A 201 1.04 9.00 -26.73
CA ALA A 201 2.08 8.67 -25.76
C ALA A 201 3.19 7.83 -26.41
N LEU A 202 2.83 6.81 -27.18
CA LEU A 202 3.81 5.98 -27.91
C LEU A 202 4.59 6.76 -28.98
N LYS A 203 3.92 7.65 -29.74
CA LYS A 203 4.57 8.54 -30.70
C LYS A 203 5.59 9.46 -30.05
N ASN A 204 5.24 10.01 -28.88
CA ASN A 204 6.09 10.91 -28.12
C ASN A 204 7.12 10.18 -27.23
N LYS A 205 7.18 8.84 -27.30
CA LYS A 205 8.07 8.00 -26.46
C LYS A 205 7.85 8.23 -24.95
N GLU A 206 6.62 8.58 -24.55
CA GLU A 206 6.26 8.73 -23.14
C GLU A 206 6.18 7.35 -22.47
N VAL A 207 6.54 7.29 -21.19
CA VAL A 207 6.41 6.07 -20.39
C VAL A 207 4.94 5.82 -20.09
N VAL A 208 4.45 4.64 -20.45
CA VAL A 208 3.09 4.19 -20.10
C VAL A 208 3.15 3.42 -18.80
N MET A 209 2.70 4.04 -17.72
CA MET A 209 2.78 3.46 -16.39
C MET A 209 1.91 2.21 -16.26
N GLY A 210 2.41 1.22 -15.49
CA GLY A 210 1.75 -0.08 -15.32
C GLY A 210 2.18 -1.15 -16.34
N PHE A 211 3.14 -0.84 -17.20
CA PHE A 211 3.70 -1.76 -18.19
C PHE A 211 5.22 -1.80 -18.12
N GLY A 212 5.82 -2.95 -18.48
CA GLY A 212 7.27 -3.07 -18.59
C GLY A 212 8.00 -3.18 -17.24
N HIS A 213 7.48 -3.97 -16.32
CA HIS A 213 8.12 -4.21 -15.02
C HIS A 213 9.49 -4.89 -15.19
N ARG A 214 10.49 -4.43 -14.42
CA ARG A 214 11.88 -4.94 -14.53
C ARG A 214 12.00 -6.45 -14.24
N VAL A 215 11.23 -6.96 -13.31
CA VAL A 215 11.26 -8.37 -12.87
C VAL A 215 10.35 -9.24 -13.73
N TYR A 216 9.15 -8.78 -14.03
CA TYR A 216 8.11 -9.55 -14.74
C TYR A 216 8.21 -9.33 -16.27
N LYS A 217 9.09 -10.08 -16.93
CA LYS A 217 9.32 -9.94 -18.40
C LYS A 217 8.17 -10.51 -19.23
N SER A 218 7.51 -11.55 -18.74
CA SER A 218 6.43 -12.25 -19.44
C SER A 218 5.04 -11.91 -18.88
N GLY A 219 4.91 -10.81 -18.13
CA GLY A 219 3.70 -10.40 -17.44
C GLY A 219 3.77 -10.65 -15.92
N ASP A 220 3.07 -9.82 -15.17
CA ASP A 220 3.01 -9.91 -13.71
C ASP A 220 1.99 -10.95 -13.27
N SER A 221 2.42 -11.96 -12.52
CA SER A 221 1.57 -13.05 -12.01
C SER A 221 0.42 -12.58 -11.12
N ARG A 222 0.47 -11.35 -10.60
CA ARG A 222 -0.58 -10.74 -9.77
C ARG A 222 -1.75 -10.21 -10.61
N VAL A 223 -1.50 -9.86 -11.88
CA VAL A 223 -2.46 -9.19 -12.76
C VAL A 223 -3.76 -9.99 -12.94
N PRO A 224 -3.76 -11.31 -13.21
CA PRO A 224 -5.02 -12.05 -13.38
C PRO A 224 -5.94 -11.96 -12.17
N THR A 225 -5.38 -12.10 -10.96
CA THR A 225 -6.14 -12.00 -9.72
C THR A 225 -6.63 -10.57 -9.48
N MET A 226 -5.77 -9.56 -9.66
CA MET A 226 -6.14 -8.15 -9.51
C MET A 226 -7.25 -7.78 -10.48
N ARG A 227 -7.15 -8.19 -11.75
CA ARG A 227 -8.17 -7.95 -12.78
C ARG A 227 -9.52 -8.55 -12.42
N GLN A 228 -9.53 -9.79 -11.89
CA GLN A 228 -10.77 -10.44 -11.45
C GLN A 228 -11.48 -9.61 -10.37
N TYR A 229 -10.74 -9.14 -9.34
CA TYR A 229 -11.31 -8.34 -8.27
C TYR A 229 -11.69 -6.92 -8.72
N PHE A 230 -10.91 -6.33 -9.61
CA PHE A 230 -11.24 -5.05 -10.24
C PHE A 230 -12.57 -5.11 -10.99
N GLY A 231 -12.77 -6.13 -11.84
CA GLY A 231 -14.02 -6.34 -12.56
C GLY A 231 -15.23 -6.56 -11.62
N LYS A 232 -15.05 -7.32 -10.53
CA LYS A 232 -16.10 -7.49 -9.50
C LYS A 232 -16.50 -6.16 -8.88
N VAL A 233 -15.53 -5.31 -8.51
CA VAL A 233 -15.79 -3.98 -7.91
C VAL A 233 -16.43 -3.05 -8.93
N ALA A 234 -15.95 -3.03 -10.19
CA ALA A 234 -16.52 -2.23 -11.28
C ALA A 234 -17.99 -2.59 -11.53
N LYS A 235 -18.32 -3.90 -11.57
CA LYS A 235 -19.69 -4.38 -11.69
C LYS A 235 -20.57 -3.92 -10.52
N LEU A 236 -20.07 -4.07 -9.29
CA LEU A 236 -20.78 -3.68 -8.08
C LEU A 236 -21.05 -2.17 -8.02
N LYS A 237 -20.10 -1.37 -8.48
CA LYS A 237 -20.24 0.09 -8.58
C LYS A 237 -21.02 0.55 -9.80
N LYS A 238 -21.39 -0.34 -10.71
CA LYS A 238 -22.00 -0.04 -12.01
C LYS A 238 -21.18 0.97 -12.83
N ASP A 239 -19.85 0.98 -12.62
CA ASP A 239 -18.91 1.86 -13.31
C ASP A 239 -17.76 1.03 -13.90
N LYS A 240 -17.77 0.87 -15.20
CA LYS A 240 -16.75 0.14 -15.97
C LYS A 240 -15.78 1.09 -16.69
N LYS A 241 -15.77 2.37 -16.36
CA LYS A 241 -14.96 3.36 -17.06
C LYS A 241 -13.47 2.99 -17.07
N PHE A 242 -12.90 2.75 -15.92
CA PHE A 242 -11.47 2.42 -15.82
C PHE A 242 -11.14 1.03 -16.36
N GLU A 243 -12.06 0.06 -16.24
CA GLU A 243 -11.91 -1.26 -16.85
C GLU A 243 -11.77 -1.15 -18.38
N LYS A 244 -12.67 -0.40 -19.03
CA LYS A 244 -12.62 -0.17 -20.49
C LYS A 244 -11.37 0.61 -20.92
N ILE A 245 -10.95 1.62 -20.17
CA ILE A 245 -9.71 2.35 -20.46
C ILE A 245 -8.51 1.41 -20.39
N TYR A 246 -8.44 0.59 -19.33
CA TYR A 246 -7.38 -0.39 -19.16
C TYR A 246 -7.32 -1.38 -20.31
N ASP A 247 -8.44 -1.98 -20.70
CA ASP A 247 -8.53 -2.96 -21.79
C ASP A 247 -8.01 -2.39 -23.12
N ILE A 248 -8.31 -1.11 -23.42
CA ILE A 248 -7.83 -0.45 -24.65
C ILE A 248 -6.31 -0.22 -24.58
N VAL A 249 -5.81 0.30 -23.46
CA VAL A 249 -4.38 0.59 -23.28
C VAL A 249 -3.58 -0.71 -23.31
N GLU A 250 -4.00 -1.75 -22.58
CA GLU A 250 -3.36 -3.06 -22.57
C GLU A 250 -3.27 -3.66 -23.99
N LYS A 251 -4.38 -3.68 -24.72
CA LYS A 251 -4.43 -4.20 -26.10
C LYS A 251 -3.42 -3.51 -27.01
N VAL A 252 -3.30 -2.18 -26.93
CA VAL A 252 -2.35 -1.43 -27.75
C VAL A 252 -0.92 -1.70 -27.31
N MET A 253 -0.62 -1.73 -26.01
CA MET A 253 0.74 -1.99 -25.50
C MET A 253 1.22 -3.38 -25.89
N ILE A 254 0.38 -4.40 -25.81
CA ILE A 254 0.74 -5.76 -26.23
C ILE A 254 0.98 -5.78 -27.74
N LYS A 255 0.06 -5.19 -28.54
CA LYS A 255 0.13 -5.22 -29.99
C LYS A 255 1.35 -4.46 -30.56
N GLU A 256 1.59 -3.23 -30.08
CA GLU A 256 2.57 -2.31 -30.66
C GLU A 256 3.97 -2.44 -30.04
N LYS A 257 4.08 -2.95 -28.81
CA LYS A 257 5.34 -3.02 -28.07
C LYS A 257 5.69 -4.41 -27.55
N ASN A 258 4.77 -5.37 -27.62
CA ASN A 258 4.91 -6.69 -26.99
C ASN A 258 5.26 -6.58 -25.49
N ILE A 259 4.66 -5.58 -24.80
CA ILE A 259 4.87 -5.33 -23.37
C ILE A 259 3.58 -5.65 -22.63
N HIS A 260 3.68 -6.54 -21.66
CA HIS A 260 2.59 -6.97 -20.78
C HIS A 260 2.53 -6.12 -19.51
N PRO A 261 1.34 -6.01 -18.87
CA PRO A 261 1.19 -5.36 -17.57
C PRO A 261 1.81 -6.17 -16.44
#